data_b8e53863663a3d6c289f5c502bd776f9
#
_entry.id   b8e53863663a3d6c289f5c502bd776f9
#
_cell.length_a   1.000
_cell.length_b   1.000
_cell.length_c   1.000
_cell.angle_alpha   90.00
_cell.angle_beta   90.00
_cell.angle_gamma   90.00
#
_symmetry.space_group_name_H-M   'P 1'
#
loop_
_entity.id
_entity.type
_entity.pdbx_description
1 polymer ?
#
loop_
_entity_poly.entity_id
_entity_poly.type
_entity_poly.pdbx_seq_one_letter_code
_entity_poly.pdbx_strand_id
1 'polypeptide(L)'
;MKQVIKIVFIGLFLTLSLSSCSEKLSGNDQSSFDSSRKKVEAKLNDKEKANLEKALRVALSEAMWLKMNEPEKYHEESINHISLGLIDGKSYGAVLDLADDILQKQQERKIVHLQQEIDSLQKQKSEFERVKKDLAVFQLEPIELDLEDFFGESVPRIIVSMKYIGKQPLTGSQGFSYVLKKRSSQAIISDEQSVFGESDSVLQPGESRVNTIVFNQQKKEYP
;
A
#
# COMPACT_ATOMS: atom_id res chain seq x y z
N MET A 1 14.90 -46.11 -52.66
CA MET A 1 14.12 -45.52 -51.54
C MET A 1 14.93 -44.66 -50.60
N LYS A 2 16.16 -44.96 -50.15
CA LYS A 2 16.96 -44.18 -49.22
C LYS A 2 17.39 -42.77 -49.72
N GLN A 3 17.55 -42.57 -51.03
CA GLN A 3 17.94 -41.29 -51.61
C GLN A 3 16.75 -40.29 -51.71
N VAL A 4 15.55 -40.79 -51.99
CA VAL A 4 14.33 -39.95 -52.10
C VAL A 4 13.96 -39.37 -50.74
N ILE A 5 14.13 -40.13 -49.66
CA ILE A 5 13.87 -39.67 -48.29
C ILE A 5 14.81 -38.54 -47.86
N LYS A 6 16.10 -38.60 -48.29
CA LYS A 6 17.06 -37.50 -47.97
C LYS A 6 16.73 -36.18 -48.67
N ILE A 7 16.23 -36.23 -49.91
CA ILE A 7 15.85 -35.03 -50.67
C ILE A 7 14.59 -34.37 -50.06
N VAL A 8 13.62 -35.19 -49.62
CA VAL A 8 12.39 -34.69 -48.99
C VAL A 8 12.72 -34.04 -47.61
N PHE A 9 13.64 -34.60 -46.84
CA PHE A 9 14.05 -34.01 -45.55
C PHE A 9 14.83 -32.71 -45.73
N ILE A 10 15.67 -32.58 -46.76
CA ILE A 10 16.42 -31.33 -47.04
C ILE A 10 15.46 -30.26 -47.57
N GLY A 11 14.46 -30.62 -48.38
CA GLY A 11 13.44 -29.68 -48.86
C GLY A 11 12.53 -29.18 -47.74
N LEU A 12 12.19 -30.02 -46.76
CA LEU A 12 11.37 -29.61 -45.59
C LEU A 12 12.14 -28.72 -44.63
N PHE A 13 13.45 -28.90 -44.49
CA PHE A 13 14.31 -28.05 -43.62
C PHE A 13 14.58 -26.68 -44.23
N LEU A 14 14.61 -26.55 -45.59
CA LEU A 14 14.77 -25.24 -46.22
C LEU A 14 13.51 -24.38 -46.19
N THR A 15 12.32 -24.97 -46.08
CA THR A 15 11.07 -24.20 -45.98
C THR A 15 10.83 -23.62 -44.55
N LEU A 16 11.46 -24.21 -43.53
CA LEU A 16 11.37 -23.73 -42.16
C LEU A 16 12.29 -22.53 -41.87
N SER A 17 13.27 -22.27 -42.73
CA SER A 17 14.22 -21.14 -42.55
C SER A 17 13.76 -19.84 -43.21
N LEU A 18 12.64 -19.80 -43.92
CA LEU A 18 12.12 -18.59 -44.57
C LEU A 18 11.11 -17.79 -43.74
N SER A 19 10.73 -18.28 -42.56
CA SER A 19 9.81 -17.58 -41.66
C SER A 19 10.48 -16.61 -40.68
N SER A 20 11.80 -16.36 -40.79
CA SER A 20 12.59 -15.61 -39.81
C SER A 20 12.68 -14.12 -40.07
N CYS A 21 12.01 -13.58 -41.09
CA CYS A 21 11.98 -12.13 -41.32
C CYS A 21 10.62 -11.54 -40.89
N SER A 22 10.26 -11.73 -39.63
CA SER A 22 9.12 -11.00 -39.08
C SER A 22 9.54 -9.54 -38.89
N GLU A 23 8.68 -8.61 -39.34
CA GLU A 23 8.86 -7.18 -39.07
C GLU A 23 9.03 -6.97 -37.56
N LYS A 24 9.97 -6.10 -37.21
CA LYS A 24 10.29 -5.76 -35.83
C LYS A 24 9.90 -4.33 -35.52
N LEU A 25 9.50 -4.09 -34.30
CA LEU A 25 9.28 -2.74 -33.78
C LEU A 25 10.63 -2.06 -33.56
N SER A 26 10.72 -0.76 -33.83
CA SER A 26 11.86 0.07 -33.49
C SER A 26 11.53 0.92 -32.25
N GLY A 27 12.39 0.85 -31.25
CA GLY A 27 12.29 1.65 -30.03
C GLY A 27 13.21 2.86 -29.98
N ASN A 28 13.91 3.18 -31.09
CA ASN A 28 14.88 4.29 -31.11
C ASN A 28 14.25 5.64 -30.80
N ASP A 29 13.11 5.93 -31.40
CA ASP A 29 12.32 7.14 -31.22
C ASP A 29 10.87 6.91 -31.64
N GLN A 30 9.98 7.87 -31.35
CA GLN A 30 8.56 7.78 -31.65
C GLN A 30 8.28 7.64 -33.16
N SER A 31 8.99 8.34 -34.02
CA SER A 31 8.78 8.31 -35.47
C SER A 31 9.16 6.94 -36.04
N SER A 32 10.30 6.40 -35.61
CA SER A 32 10.77 5.06 -35.98
C SER A 32 9.82 3.98 -35.49
N PHE A 33 9.30 4.12 -34.26
CA PHE A 33 8.29 3.24 -33.73
C PHE A 33 7.01 3.26 -34.56
N ASP A 34 6.44 4.44 -34.83
CA ASP A 34 5.19 4.57 -35.59
C ASP A 34 5.33 3.97 -37.00
N SER A 35 6.49 4.18 -37.63
CA SER A 35 6.78 3.62 -38.96
C SER A 35 6.91 2.10 -38.95
N SER A 36 7.62 1.56 -37.96
CA SER A 36 7.79 0.11 -37.82
C SER A 36 6.50 -0.59 -37.38
N ARG A 37 5.74 0.04 -36.49
CA ARG A 37 4.42 -0.43 -36.06
C ARG A 37 3.46 -0.58 -37.24
N LYS A 38 3.37 0.41 -38.12
CA LYS A 38 2.55 0.32 -39.34
C LYS A 38 2.93 -0.86 -40.23
N LYS A 39 4.23 -1.17 -40.36
CA LYS A 39 4.70 -2.34 -41.13
C LYS A 39 4.31 -3.66 -40.48
N VAL A 40 4.41 -3.75 -39.15
CA VAL A 40 3.97 -4.92 -38.38
C VAL A 40 2.46 -5.09 -38.53
N GLU A 41 1.67 -4.03 -38.25
CA GLU A 41 0.20 -4.06 -38.31
C GLU A 41 -0.35 -4.39 -39.72
N ALA A 42 0.36 -4.01 -40.78
CA ALA A 42 -0.05 -4.34 -42.15
C ALA A 42 -0.11 -5.87 -42.43
N LYS A 43 0.58 -6.66 -41.62
CA LYS A 43 0.63 -8.13 -41.73
C LYS A 43 -0.30 -8.83 -40.74
N LEU A 44 -0.98 -8.12 -39.88
CA LEU A 44 -1.82 -8.65 -38.81
C LEU A 44 -3.30 -8.52 -39.18
N ASN A 45 -4.10 -9.48 -38.76
CA ASN A 45 -5.55 -9.35 -38.74
C ASN A 45 -6.03 -8.49 -37.59
N ASP A 46 -7.32 -8.14 -37.55
CA ASP A 46 -7.86 -7.20 -36.55
C ASP A 46 -7.74 -7.70 -35.11
N LYS A 47 -7.85 -9.01 -34.86
CA LYS A 47 -7.66 -9.62 -33.55
C LYS A 47 -6.20 -9.51 -33.11
N GLU A 48 -5.27 -9.75 -34.00
CA GLU A 48 -3.83 -9.66 -33.74
C GLU A 48 -3.42 -8.21 -33.47
N LYS A 49 -3.97 -7.22 -34.23
CA LYS A 49 -3.77 -5.79 -33.95
C LYS A 49 -4.26 -5.41 -32.55
N ALA A 50 -5.45 -5.88 -32.16
CA ALA A 50 -5.97 -5.66 -30.81
C ALA A 50 -5.09 -6.28 -29.73
N ASN A 51 -4.50 -7.47 -29.96
CA ASN A 51 -3.57 -8.10 -29.05
C ASN A 51 -2.25 -7.32 -28.95
N LEU A 52 -1.70 -6.85 -30.10
CA LEU A 52 -0.52 -5.99 -30.11
C LEU A 52 -0.76 -4.72 -29.29
N GLU A 53 -1.89 -4.04 -29.48
CA GLU A 53 -2.24 -2.86 -28.72
C GLU A 53 -2.29 -3.10 -27.22
N LYS A 54 -2.88 -4.23 -26.80
CA LYS A 54 -2.90 -4.62 -25.38
C LYS A 54 -1.49 -4.86 -24.84
N ALA A 55 -0.66 -5.57 -25.58
CA ALA A 55 0.72 -5.86 -25.19
C ALA A 55 1.56 -4.59 -25.07
N LEU A 56 1.39 -3.64 -25.99
CA LEU A 56 2.06 -2.32 -25.92
C LEU A 56 1.62 -1.52 -24.68
N ARG A 57 0.33 -1.59 -24.31
CA ARG A 57 -0.15 -0.96 -23.05
C ARG A 57 0.46 -1.61 -21.82
N VAL A 58 0.65 -2.93 -21.80
CA VAL A 58 1.34 -3.62 -20.71
C VAL A 58 2.79 -3.16 -20.60
N ALA A 59 3.51 -3.04 -21.74
CA ALA A 59 4.87 -2.50 -21.76
C ALA A 59 4.94 -1.05 -21.24
N LEU A 60 3.96 -0.21 -21.60
CA LEU A 60 3.85 1.16 -21.08
C LEU A 60 3.60 1.16 -19.56
N SER A 61 2.74 0.29 -19.05
CA SER A 61 2.49 0.19 -17.60
C SER A 61 3.73 -0.25 -16.84
N GLU A 62 4.54 -1.15 -17.42
CA GLU A 62 5.81 -1.56 -16.83
C GLU A 62 6.84 -0.41 -16.84
N ALA A 63 6.91 0.38 -17.92
CA ALA A 63 7.76 1.56 -17.98
C ALA A 63 7.41 2.59 -16.89
N MET A 64 6.12 2.79 -16.62
CA MET A 64 5.66 3.64 -15.53
C MET A 64 6.11 3.08 -14.18
N TRP A 65 5.96 1.78 -13.98
CA TRP A 65 6.40 1.13 -12.75
C TRP A 65 7.92 1.24 -12.54
N LEU A 66 8.71 0.97 -13.58
CA LEU A 66 10.18 1.08 -13.54
C LEU A 66 10.61 2.50 -13.18
N LYS A 67 9.99 3.52 -13.79
CA LYS A 67 10.32 4.92 -13.48
C LYS A 67 10.05 5.28 -12.03
N MET A 68 8.98 4.73 -11.44
CA MET A 68 8.60 5.03 -10.05
C MET A 68 9.40 4.23 -9.02
N ASN A 69 9.77 3.00 -9.34
CA ASN A 69 10.37 2.08 -8.37
C ASN A 69 11.87 1.86 -8.54
N GLU A 70 12.43 2.24 -9.70
CA GLU A 70 13.86 2.20 -9.98
C GLU A 70 14.38 3.60 -10.39
N PRO A 71 14.18 4.64 -9.57
CA PRO A 71 14.52 6.01 -9.93
C PRO A 71 16.04 6.20 -10.19
N GLU A 72 16.88 5.47 -9.48
CA GLU A 72 18.34 5.54 -9.70
C GLU A 72 18.75 5.21 -11.14
N LYS A 73 17.97 4.36 -11.80
CA LYS A 73 18.24 3.93 -13.17
C LYS A 73 17.48 4.75 -14.22
N TYR A 74 16.27 5.17 -13.90
CA TYR A 74 15.31 5.73 -14.88
C TYR A 74 14.89 7.18 -14.59
N HIS A 75 15.50 7.88 -13.62
CA HIS A 75 15.04 9.22 -13.21
C HIS A 75 15.12 10.27 -14.34
N GLU A 76 16.11 10.18 -15.22
CA GLU A 76 16.25 11.10 -16.35
C GLU A 76 15.44 10.70 -17.59
N GLU A 77 15.04 9.43 -17.67
CA GLU A 77 14.33 8.93 -18.84
C GLU A 77 12.83 9.26 -18.82
N SER A 78 12.26 9.55 -19.97
CA SER A 78 10.80 9.63 -20.07
C SER A 78 10.17 8.25 -20.07
N ILE A 79 8.94 8.14 -19.55
CA ILE A 79 8.18 6.87 -19.57
C ILE A 79 8.07 6.32 -20.99
N ASN A 80 7.89 7.21 -21.98
CA ASN A 80 7.84 6.81 -23.38
C ASN A 80 9.16 6.19 -23.84
N HIS A 81 10.31 6.78 -23.49
CA HIS A 81 11.62 6.24 -23.84
C HIS A 81 11.86 4.87 -23.23
N ILE A 82 11.53 4.70 -21.95
CA ILE A 82 11.61 3.40 -21.28
C ILE A 82 10.71 2.36 -21.97
N SER A 83 9.46 2.72 -22.29
CA SER A 83 8.51 1.84 -22.98
C SER A 83 9.00 1.42 -24.37
N LEU A 84 9.54 2.36 -25.15
CA LEU A 84 10.13 2.08 -26.45
C LEU A 84 11.34 1.15 -26.33
N GLY A 85 12.20 1.36 -25.33
CA GLY A 85 13.34 0.48 -25.06
C GLY A 85 12.94 -0.95 -24.73
N LEU A 86 11.82 -1.16 -24.02
CA LEU A 86 11.32 -2.49 -23.70
C LEU A 86 10.92 -3.31 -24.94
N ILE A 87 10.43 -2.63 -25.99
CA ILE A 87 9.90 -3.29 -27.20
C ILE A 87 10.85 -3.22 -28.39
N ASP A 88 11.97 -2.53 -28.26
CA ASP A 88 12.93 -2.37 -29.37
C ASP A 88 13.41 -3.71 -29.91
N GLY A 89 13.45 -3.82 -31.23
CA GLY A 89 13.89 -5.00 -31.95
C GLY A 89 12.95 -6.22 -31.84
N LYS A 90 11.78 -6.11 -31.19
CA LYS A 90 10.86 -7.22 -30.99
C LYS A 90 9.87 -7.38 -32.15
N SER A 91 9.62 -8.62 -32.52
CA SER A 91 8.53 -8.99 -33.43
C SER A 91 7.20 -9.01 -32.69
N TYR A 92 6.07 -9.10 -33.43
CA TYR A 92 4.73 -9.25 -32.85
C TYR A 92 4.68 -10.33 -31.76
N GLY A 93 5.13 -11.55 -32.04
CA GLY A 93 5.12 -12.65 -31.05
C GLY A 93 5.97 -12.30 -29.82
N ALA A 94 7.18 -11.76 -30.03
CA ALA A 94 8.06 -11.38 -28.93
C ALA A 94 7.52 -10.24 -28.06
N VAL A 95 6.65 -9.39 -28.60
CA VAL A 95 5.95 -8.35 -27.79
C VAL A 95 4.84 -8.97 -26.96
N LEU A 96 4.13 -9.99 -27.48
CA LEU A 96 3.14 -10.72 -26.69
C LEU A 96 3.81 -11.50 -25.56
N ASP A 97 4.88 -12.21 -25.83
CA ASP A 97 5.65 -12.94 -24.82
C ASP A 97 6.17 -11.97 -23.71
N LEU A 98 6.70 -10.82 -24.12
CA LEU A 98 7.11 -9.78 -23.18
C LEU A 98 5.94 -9.31 -22.30
N ALA A 99 4.76 -9.11 -22.89
CA ALA A 99 3.59 -8.67 -22.13
C ALA A 99 3.16 -9.73 -21.12
N ASP A 100 3.19 -11.00 -21.47
CA ASP A 100 2.87 -12.10 -20.56
C ASP A 100 3.88 -12.19 -19.42
N ASP A 101 5.18 -12.05 -19.69
CA ASP A 101 6.24 -12.00 -18.68
C ASP A 101 6.05 -10.82 -17.71
N ILE A 102 5.68 -9.64 -18.24
CA ILE A 102 5.41 -8.47 -17.43
C ILE A 102 4.20 -8.70 -16.52
N LEU A 103 3.11 -9.23 -17.06
CA LEU A 103 1.89 -9.52 -16.29
C LEU A 103 2.17 -10.54 -15.17
N GLN A 104 2.96 -11.55 -15.44
CA GLN A 104 3.38 -12.50 -14.41
C GLN A 104 4.17 -11.80 -13.31
N LYS A 105 5.17 -10.98 -13.64
CA LYS A 105 5.94 -10.21 -12.67
C LYS A 105 5.07 -9.24 -11.86
N GLN A 106 4.08 -8.61 -12.48
CA GLN A 106 3.13 -7.74 -11.78
C GLN A 106 2.29 -8.53 -10.77
N GLN A 107 1.85 -9.74 -11.12
CA GLN A 107 1.12 -10.62 -10.19
C GLN A 107 2.02 -11.04 -9.01
N GLU A 108 3.26 -11.44 -9.27
CA GLU A 108 4.22 -11.81 -8.23
C GLU A 108 4.47 -10.64 -7.27
N ARG A 109 4.71 -9.43 -7.78
CA ARG A 109 4.87 -8.20 -6.98
C ARG A 109 3.64 -7.93 -6.12
N LYS A 110 2.43 -8.09 -6.70
CA LYS A 110 1.18 -7.91 -5.96
C LYS A 110 1.01 -8.93 -4.83
N ILE A 111 1.38 -10.19 -5.07
CA ILE A 111 1.34 -11.24 -4.04
C ILE A 111 2.27 -10.89 -2.89
N VAL A 112 3.50 -10.48 -3.18
CA VAL A 112 4.48 -10.07 -2.15
C VAL A 112 3.95 -8.88 -1.34
N HIS A 113 3.39 -7.87 -2.00
CA HIS A 113 2.82 -6.71 -1.32
C HIS A 113 1.65 -7.08 -0.41
N LEU A 114 0.72 -7.91 -0.91
CA LEU A 114 -0.42 -8.38 -0.12
C LEU A 114 0.03 -9.24 1.08
N GLN A 115 1.08 -10.05 0.92
CA GLN A 115 1.62 -10.82 2.03
C GLN A 115 2.20 -9.91 3.11
N GLN A 116 2.95 -8.87 2.73
CA GLN A 116 3.48 -7.87 3.68
C GLN A 116 2.36 -7.12 4.41
N GLU A 117 1.27 -6.79 3.71
CA GLU A 117 0.10 -6.18 4.32
C GLU A 117 -0.59 -7.11 5.33
N ILE A 118 -0.76 -8.38 4.98
CA ILE A 118 -1.32 -9.41 5.88
C ILE A 118 -0.45 -9.54 7.14
N ASP A 119 0.86 -9.64 6.98
CA ASP A 119 1.80 -9.77 8.10
C ASP A 119 1.74 -8.54 9.02
N SER A 120 1.65 -7.35 8.44
CA SER A 120 1.46 -6.09 9.18
C SER A 120 0.15 -6.08 9.98
N LEU A 121 -0.95 -6.46 9.35
CA LEU A 121 -2.27 -6.55 10.00
C LEU A 121 -2.30 -7.60 11.10
N GLN A 122 -1.66 -8.75 10.90
CA GLN A 122 -1.55 -9.79 11.94
C GLN A 122 -0.76 -9.28 13.16
N LYS A 123 0.34 -8.54 12.91
CA LYS A 123 1.11 -7.91 13.99
C LYS A 123 0.27 -6.88 14.75
N GLN A 124 -0.45 -6.02 14.06
CA GLN A 124 -1.35 -5.04 14.68
C GLN A 124 -2.45 -5.73 15.49
N LYS A 125 -3.05 -6.80 14.95
CA LYS A 125 -4.06 -7.59 15.67
C LYS A 125 -3.49 -8.21 16.95
N SER A 126 -2.32 -8.82 16.89
CA SER A 126 -1.68 -9.42 18.08
C SER A 126 -1.36 -8.37 19.13
N GLU A 127 -0.89 -7.20 18.72
CA GLU A 127 -0.65 -6.06 19.61
C GLU A 127 -1.94 -5.55 20.24
N PHE A 128 -2.99 -5.42 19.45
CA PHE A 128 -4.32 -5.01 19.95
C PHE A 128 -4.86 -6.01 21.00
N GLU A 129 -4.76 -7.32 20.72
CA GLU A 129 -5.21 -8.34 21.70
C GLU A 129 -4.36 -8.32 22.97
N ARG A 130 -3.06 -8.04 22.86
CA ARG A 130 -2.19 -7.85 24.02
C ARG A 130 -2.63 -6.65 24.84
N VAL A 131 -2.77 -5.47 24.21
CA VAL A 131 -3.21 -4.24 24.87
C VAL A 131 -4.59 -4.40 25.50
N LYS A 132 -5.52 -5.05 24.79
CA LYS A 132 -6.86 -5.34 25.32
C LYS A 132 -6.80 -6.21 26.59
N LYS A 133 -5.92 -7.22 26.60
CA LYS A 133 -5.70 -8.06 27.78
C LYS A 133 -5.09 -7.26 28.94
N ASP A 134 -4.11 -6.40 28.64
CA ASP A 134 -3.47 -5.56 29.63
C ASP A 134 -4.45 -4.52 30.20
N LEU A 135 -5.35 -3.97 29.38
CA LEU A 135 -6.39 -3.05 29.81
C LEU A 135 -7.55 -3.73 30.55
N ALA A 136 -7.76 -5.03 30.38
CA ALA A 136 -8.84 -5.76 31.06
C ALA A 136 -8.71 -5.80 32.58
N VAL A 137 -7.56 -5.42 33.11
CA VAL A 137 -7.34 -5.25 34.58
C VAL A 137 -7.81 -3.90 35.10
N PHE A 138 -8.30 -3.03 34.22
CA PHE A 138 -8.89 -1.76 34.59
C PHE A 138 -10.37 -1.73 34.25
N GLN A 139 -11.16 -1.20 35.18
CA GLN A 139 -12.59 -0.96 34.98
C GLN A 139 -12.82 0.54 34.96
N LEU A 140 -13.35 1.05 33.86
CA LEU A 140 -13.81 2.44 33.78
C LEU A 140 -15.09 2.56 34.63
N GLU A 141 -15.08 3.46 35.59
CA GLU A 141 -16.25 3.82 36.39
C GLU A 141 -17.11 4.83 35.60
N PRO A 142 -18.36 5.06 36.00
CA PRO A 142 -19.21 6.07 35.33
C PRO A 142 -18.49 7.42 35.27
N ILE A 143 -18.51 8.02 34.10
CA ILE A 143 -17.96 9.35 33.88
C ILE A 143 -18.91 10.38 34.49
N GLU A 144 -18.39 11.22 35.36
CA GLU A 144 -19.17 12.27 36.03
C GLU A 144 -18.88 13.62 35.38
N LEU A 145 -19.92 14.43 35.24
CA LEU A 145 -19.84 15.82 34.81
C LEU A 145 -20.15 16.72 36.00
N ASP A 146 -19.24 17.59 36.29
CA ASP A 146 -19.34 18.50 37.45
C ASP A 146 -18.96 19.93 37.05
N LEU A 147 -19.21 20.88 37.93
CA LEU A 147 -18.83 22.28 37.76
C LEU A 147 -17.82 22.64 38.84
N GLU A 148 -16.68 23.15 38.44
CA GLU A 148 -15.66 23.66 39.35
C GLU A 148 -15.70 25.20 39.39
N ASP A 149 -15.65 25.78 40.58
CA ASP A 149 -15.48 27.22 40.72
C ASP A 149 -14.00 27.56 40.47
N PHE A 150 -13.76 28.25 39.38
CA PHE A 150 -12.42 28.70 39.02
C PHE A 150 -12.39 30.23 38.96
N PHE A 151 -11.85 30.84 39.99
CA PHE A 151 -11.81 32.29 40.16
C PHE A 151 -13.18 33.01 40.06
N GLY A 152 -14.26 32.40 40.58
CA GLY A 152 -15.61 32.93 40.56
C GLY A 152 -16.38 32.64 39.28
N GLU A 153 -15.83 31.84 38.39
CA GLU A 153 -16.50 31.30 37.19
C GLU A 153 -16.72 29.79 37.33
N SER A 154 -17.93 29.35 37.09
CA SER A 154 -18.24 27.91 37.06
C SER A 154 -17.75 27.27 35.73
N VAL A 155 -16.71 26.48 35.80
CA VAL A 155 -16.10 25.81 34.67
C VAL A 155 -16.51 24.32 34.66
N PRO A 156 -17.04 23.81 33.56
CA PRO A 156 -17.38 22.39 33.48
C PRO A 156 -16.11 21.53 33.51
N ARG A 157 -16.19 20.45 34.29
CA ARG A 157 -15.15 19.43 34.39
C ARG A 157 -15.73 18.04 34.19
N ILE A 158 -14.93 17.16 33.60
CA ILE A 158 -15.21 15.74 33.50
C ILE A 158 -14.32 15.00 34.49
N ILE A 159 -14.92 14.16 35.32
CA ILE A 159 -14.23 13.30 36.26
C ILE A 159 -14.24 11.88 35.66
N VAL A 160 -13.05 11.33 35.43
CA VAL A 160 -12.85 9.98 34.91
C VAL A 160 -12.17 9.15 35.98
N SER A 161 -12.86 8.12 36.47
CA SER A 161 -12.33 7.19 37.47
C SER A 161 -12.06 5.85 36.83
N MET A 162 -10.87 5.31 37.06
CA MET A 162 -10.49 3.96 36.67
C MET A 162 -10.14 3.13 37.88
N LYS A 163 -10.84 2.02 38.07
CA LYS A 163 -10.59 1.06 39.14
C LYS A 163 -9.69 -0.06 38.64
N TYR A 164 -8.64 -0.33 39.40
CA TYR A 164 -7.77 -1.46 39.14
C TYR A 164 -8.40 -2.75 39.72
N ILE A 165 -8.70 -3.71 38.85
CA ILE A 165 -9.33 -4.99 39.22
C ILE A 165 -8.39 -6.19 39.07
N GLY A 166 -7.10 -5.92 38.82
CA GLY A 166 -6.06 -6.95 38.81
C GLY A 166 -5.90 -7.63 40.15
N LYS A 167 -5.23 -8.77 40.15
CA LYS A 167 -5.05 -9.60 41.36
C LYS A 167 -3.76 -9.32 42.13
N GLN A 168 -2.80 -8.65 41.48
CA GLN A 168 -1.49 -8.34 42.07
C GLN A 168 -1.22 -6.85 41.97
N PRO A 169 -0.42 -6.25 42.87
CA PRO A 169 -0.04 -4.86 42.76
C PRO A 169 0.58 -4.55 41.40
N LEU A 170 0.21 -3.44 40.79
CA LEU A 170 0.75 -2.93 39.54
C LEU A 170 1.73 -1.79 39.86
N THR A 171 2.99 -1.95 39.46
CA THR A 171 4.05 -0.96 39.63
C THR A 171 4.29 -0.20 38.33
N GLY A 172 4.72 1.06 38.46
CA GLY A 172 5.05 1.94 37.36
C GLY A 172 4.01 3.04 37.11
N SER A 173 4.35 3.97 36.25
CA SER A 173 3.43 5.04 35.85
C SER A 173 2.34 4.49 34.95
N GLN A 174 1.09 4.80 35.28
CA GLN A 174 -0.07 4.52 34.45
C GLN A 174 -0.54 5.82 33.81
N GLY A 175 -0.84 5.77 32.52
CA GLY A 175 -1.37 6.92 31.81
C GLY A 175 -2.51 6.53 30.89
N PHE A 176 -3.38 7.46 30.62
CA PHE A 176 -4.36 7.33 29.54
C PHE A 176 -4.41 8.60 28.71
N SER A 177 -4.76 8.45 27.45
CA SER A 177 -5.08 9.56 26.58
C SER A 177 -6.59 9.58 26.33
N TYR A 178 -7.16 10.76 26.20
CA TYR A 178 -8.55 10.94 25.84
C TYR A 178 -8.67 11.92 24.70
N VAL A 179 -9.70 11.71 23.89
CA VAL A 179 -10.05 12.61 22.81
C VAL A 179 -11.53 12.94 22.95
N LEU A 180 -11.83 14.22 23.22
CA LEU A 180 -13.20 14.71 23.24
C LEU A 180 -13.60 15.17 21.85
N LYS A 181 -14.72 14.63 21.34
CA LYS A 181 -15.23 14.97 20.02
C LYS A 181 -16.64 15.52 20.11
N LYS A 182 -16.92 16.55 19.31
CA LYS A 182 -18.28 17.06 19.14
C LYS A 182 -19.12 15.99 18.44
N ARG A 183 -20.21 15.57 19.09
CA ARG A 183 -21.06 14.46 18.59
C ARG A 183 -21.57 14.69 17.17
N SER A 184 -21.95 15.95 16.84
CA SER A 184 -22.58 16.29 15.56
C SER A 184 -21.58 16.37 14.38
N SER A 185 -20.31 16.73 14.63
CA SER A 185 -19.33 16.95 13.56
C SER A 185 -18.08 16.06 13.65
N GLN A 186 -17.96 15.27 14.73
CA GLN A 186 -16.74 14.51 15.06
C GLN A 186 -15.48 15.38 15.20
N ALA A 187 -15.63 16.70 15.22
CA ALA A 187 -14.53 17.62 15.43
C ALA A 187 -13.92 17.39 16.83
N ILE A 188 -12.60 17.35 16.90
CA ILE A 188 -11.86 17.22 18.15
C ILE A 188 -12.01 18.52 18.94
N ILE A 189 -12.52 18.42 20.17
CA ILE A 189 -12.65 19.54 21.10
C ILE A 189 -11.39 19.63 21.96
N SER A 190 -10.87 18.48 22.42
CA SER A 190 -9.66 18.39 23.22
C SER A 190 -9.05 17.00 23.06
N ASP A 191 -7.73 16.94 23.01
CA ASP A 191 -6.94 15.71 23.10
C ASP A 191 -5.81 15.98 24.10
N GLU A 192 -5.76 15.19 25.14
CA GLU A 192 -4.73 15.33 26.17
C GLU A 192 -4.28 13.95 26.64
N GLN A 193 -3.05 13.91 27.18
CA GLN A 193 -2.51 12.74 27.85
C GLN A 193 -2.42 13.05 29.33
N SER A 194 -2.87 12.12 30.14
CA SER A 194 -2.73 12.19 31.59
C SER A 194 -1.95 11.00 32.10
N VAL A 195 -0.98 11.27 32.95
CA VAL A 195 -0.18 10.22 33.60
C VAL A 195 -0.53 10.21 35.06
N PHE A 196 -0.86 9.02 35.57
CA PHE A 196 -1.14 8.82 36.99
C PHE A 196 0.07 8.24 37.70
N GLY A 197 0.44 8.85 38.78
CA GLY A 197 1.50 8.39 39.65
C GLY A 197 2.90 8.68 39.13
N GLU A 198 3.83 8.71 40.03
CA GLU A 198 5.27 8.73 39.74
C GLU A 198 5.73 7.34 39.29
N SER A 199 6.94 7.23 38.73
CA SER A 199 7.51 5.96 38.24
C SER A 199 7.50 4.84 39.27
N ASP A 200 7.49 5.16 40.54
CA ASP A 200 7.55 4.23 41.68
C ASP A 200 6.18 4.00 42.35
N SER A 201 5.10 4.56 41.78
CA SER A 201 3.76 4.38 42.35
C SER A 201 3.29 2.93 42.16
N VAL A 202 2.69 2.40 43.23
CA VAL A 202 2.10 1.06 43.25
C VAL A 202 0.60 1.20 43.34
N LEU A 203 -0.11 0.61 42.38
CA LEU A 203 -1.57 0.57 42.37
C LEU A 203 -2.03 -0.77 42.93
N GLN A 204 -2.78 -0.74 44.05
CA GLN A 204 -3.26 -1.94 44.70
C GLN A 204 -4.55 -2.47 44.08
N PRO A 205 -4.80 -3.78 44.14
CA PRO A 205 -6.08 -4.35 43.74
C PRO A 205 -7.27 -3.67 44.42
N GLY A 206 -8.25 -3.24 43.62
CA GLY A 206 -9.42 -2.51 44.09
C GLY A 206 -9.26 -0.99 44.24
N GLU A 207 -8.06 -0.46 44.06
CA GLU A 207 -7.79 0.97 44.11
C GLU A 207 -8.29 1.68 42.84
N SER A 208 -8.89 2.87 43.00
CA SER A 208 -9.31 3.73 41.89
C SER A 208 -8.35 4.89 41.73
N ARG A 209 -8.11 5.27 40.47
CA ARG A 209 -7.43 6.49 40.09
C ARG A 209 -8.42 7.43 39.44
N VAL A 210 -8.42 8.67 39.87
CA VAL A 210 -9.31 9.72 39.39
C VAL A 210 -8.52 10.74 38.61
N ASN A 211 -9.00 11.07 37.44
CA ASN A 211 -8.51 12.19 36.64
C ASN A 211 -9.61 13.19 36.40
N THR A 212 -9.28 14.46 36.53
CA THR A 212 -10.20 15.56 36.32
C THR A 212 -9.76 16.34 35.08
N ILE A 213 -10.64 16.45 34.13
CA ILE A 213 -10.45 17.20 32.90
C ILE A 213 -11.25 18.47 33.01
N VAL A 214 -10.57 19.61 33.08
CA VAL A 214 -11.22 20.94 33.17
C VAL A 214 -11.30 21.56 31.77
N PHE A 215 -12.49 21.96 31.36
CA PHE A 215 -12.68 22.62 30.07
C PHE A 215 -12.31 24.11 30.19
N ASN A 216 -11.13 24.47 29.76
CA ASN A 216 -10.77 25.87 29.63
C ASN A 216 -11.35 26.45 28.33
N GLN A 217 -12.36 27.30 28.44
CA GLN A 217 -13.04 27.95 27.31
C GLN A 217 -12.12 28.87 26.48
N GLN A 218 -10.90 29.11 26.92
CA GLN A 218 -9.95 29.98 26.21
C GLN A 218 -9.12 29.29 25.12
N LYS A 219 -9.21 27.97 24.94
CA LYS A 219 -8.63 27.35 23.75
C LYS A 219 -9.52 27.66 22.54
N LYS A 220 -9.13 28.68 21.79
CA LYS A 220 -9.69 29.02 20.48
C LYS A 220 -9.83 27.76 19.65
N GLU A 221 -11.01 27.60 19.03
CA GLU A 221 -11.25 26.64 17.98
C GLU A 221 -10.11 26.72 16.97
N TYR A 222 -9.37 25.62 16.82
CA TYR A 222 -8.48 25.48 15.68
C TYR A 222 -9.36 25.34 14.44
N PRO A 223 -9.06 26.10 13.37
CA PRO A 223 -9.82 26.09 12.12
C PRO A 223 -9.71 24.75 11.40
#